data_5b0a18f93cf6179d93c8a8f2b3b276e0
#
_entry.id   5b0a18f93cf6179d93c8a8f2b3b276e0
#
_cell.length_a   1.000
_cell.length_b   1.000
_cell.length_c   1.000
_cell.angle_alpha   90.00
_cell.angle_beta   90.00
_cell.angle_gamma   90.00
#
_symmetry.space_group_name_H-M   'P 1'
#
loop_
_entity.id
_entity.type
_entity.pdbx_description
1 polymer ?
#
loop_
_entity_poly.entity_id
_entity_poly.type
_entity_poly.pdbx_seq_one_letter_code
_entity_poly.pdbx_strand_id
1 'polypeptide(L)'
;MHFDDFDKEMRKYEESIDQYIPEDKYIVVRLDGRSFTRLTKRVCKFKVPFDEKFRDLMTDTVKSLMESGFKIVYGYTESDEISLLFHPSEDTFSRKVRKINTTLAGEASAAFSLNIGQIATFDSRVVPLPDKKRVGDYFRWRQEDSLRNALQGYCYWTLRDEGKTASQASRILNRKGVKFKKDLLAEKGIDFDSVPNWQRYGCGIYFKEIEREGFNPIKNEKVIAKRRELFVDYEIPYGVEYKDYVLEFLEYDV
;
A
#
# COMPACT_ATOMS: atom_id res chain seq x y z
N MET A 1 -10.32 -17.32 45.58
CA MET A 1 -10.53 -16.15 44.68
C MET A 1 -11.60 -16.58 43.72
N HIS A 2 -12.68 -15.80 43.60
CA HIS A 2 -13.74 -16.08 42.60
C HIS A 2 -13.15 -15.86 41.20
N PHE A 3 -13.61 -16.64 40.17
CA PHE A 3 -13.07 -16.56 38.81
C PHE A 3 -13.10 -15.13 38.25
N ASP A 4 -14.19 -14.39 38.49
CA ASP A 4 -14.33 -13.02 38.03
C ASP A 4 -13.29 -12.05 38.60
N ASP A 5 -12.88 -12.25 39.84
CA ASP A 5 -11.84 -11.43 40.47
C ASP A 5 -10.45 -11.76 39.92
N PHE A 6 -10.20 -13.05 39.67
CA PHE A 6 -8.98 -13.52 39.07
C PHE A 6 -8.86 -13.05 37.61
N ASP A 7 -9.95 -13.16 36.81
CA ASP A 7 -10.00 -12.65 35.43
C ASP A 7 -9.70 -11.14 35.37
N LYS A 8 -10.34 -10.34 36.24
CA LYS A 8 -10.07 -8.89 36.31
C LYS A 8 -8.63 -8.57 36.67
N GLU A 9 -8.03 -9.37 37.55
CA GLU A 9 -6.63 -9.19 37.94
C GLU A 9 -5.69 -9.49 36.75
N MET A 10 -5.91 -10.59 36.04
CA MET A 10 -5.06 -11.00 34.93
C MET A 10 -5.20 -10.07 33.72
N ARG A 11 -6.41 -9.58 33.43
CA ARG A 11 -6.65 -8.60 32.35
C ARG A 11 -5.85 -7.32 32.49
N LYS A 12 -5.54 -6.87 33.69
CA LYS A 12 -4.69 -5.68 33.91
C LYS A 12 -3.32 -5.82 33.26
N TYR A 13 -2.75 -7.04 33.26
CA TYR A 13 -1.46 -7.29 32.64
C TYR A 13 -1.57 -7.31 31.11
N GLU A 14 -2.62 -7.89 30.53
CA GLU A 14 -2.84 -7.88 29.08
C GLU A 14 -3.10 -6.48 28.53
N GLU A 15 -3.82 -5.66 29.30
CA GLU A 15 -4.22 -4.30 28.89
C GLU A 15 -3.18 -3.24 29.22
N SER A 16 -2.15 -3.57 30.02
CA SER A 16 -1.14 -2.63 30.53
C SER A 16 -0.36 -1.87 29.45
N ILE A 17 -0.29 -2.44 28.23
CA ILE A 17 0.40 -1.87 27.08
C ILE A 17 -0.55 -1.49 25.94
N ASP A 18 -1.85 -1.52 26.18
CA ASP A 18 -2.83 -1.12 25.15
C ASP A 18 -2.74 0.37 24.85
N GLN A 19 -2.69 0.69 23.57
CA GLN A 19 -2.67 2.05 23.04
C GLN A 19 -3.88 2.24 22.14
N TYR A 20 -4.47 3.42 22.20
CA TYR A 20 -5.63 3.81 21.40
C TYR A 20 -5.32 5.08 20.61
N ILE A 21 -5.87 5.15 19.40
CA ILE A 21 -5.72 6.35 18.57
C ILE A 21 -6.81 7.33 18.99
N PRO A 22 -6.47 8.59 19.33
CA PRO A 22 -7.46 9.61 19.67
C PRO A 22 -8.46 9.85 18.51
N GLU A 23 -9.73 10.16 18.86
CA GLU A 23 -10.81 10.32 17.89
C GLU A 23 -10.56 11.49 16.90
N ASP A 24 -9.84 12.53 17.35
CA ASP A 24 -9.49 13.71 16.55
C ASP A 24 -8.36 13.44 15.53
N LYS A 25 -7.81 12.22 15.47
CA LYS A 25 -6.72 11.88 14.54
C LYS A 25 -7.23 11.11 13.32
N TYR A 26 -6.67 11.44 12.17
CA TYR A 26 -6.76 10.64 10.95
C TYR A 26 -5.87 9.41 11.08
N ILE A 27 -6.33 8.29 10.53
CA ILE A 27 -5.60 7.04 10.59
C ILE A 27 -5.05 6.71 9.21
N VAL A 28 -3.75 6.55 9.13
CA VAL A 28 -3.08 5.84 8.04
C VAL A 28 -2.43 4.60 8.64
N VAL A 29 -2.52 3.47 7.93
CA VAL A 29 -1.79 2.26 8.32
C VAL A 29 -0.84 1.89 7.20
N ARG A 30 0.44 1.72 7.54
CA ARG A 30 1.46 1.25 6.61
C ARG A 30 1.85 -0.19 6.91
N LEU A 31 1.82 -1.01 5.86
CA LEU A 31 2.32 -2.37 5.91
C LEU A 31 3.58 -2.49 5.04
N ASP A 32 4.50 -3.36 5.44
CA ASP A 32 5.78 -3.56 4.76
C ASP A 32 6.08 -5.07 4.67
N GLY A 33 6.51 -5.52 3.50
CA GLY A 33 6.80 -6.92 3.24
C GLY A 33 8.11 -7.37 3.89
N ARG A 34 8.02 -8.25 4.89
CA ARG A 34 9.20 -8.78 5.56
C ARG A 34 10.01 -9.72 4.65
N SER A 35 11.27 -9.36 4.38
CA SER A 35 12.20 -10.16 3.57
C SER A 35 11.75 -10.36 2.11
N PHE A 36 10.95 -9.46 1.56
CA PHE A 36 10.43 -9.54 0.19
C PHE A 36 11.54 -9.49 -0.87
N THR A 37 12.68 -8.87 -0.61
CA THR A 37 13.86 -8.96 -1.50
C THR A 37 14.27 -10.42 -1.75
N ARG A 38 14.23 -11.28 -0.73
CA ARG A 38 14.51 -12.72 -0.89
C ARG A 38 13.38 -13.42 -1.63
N LEU A 39 12.13 -13.14 -1.25
CA LEU A 39 10.94 -13.74 -1.86
C LEU A 39 10.89 -13.42 -3.36
N THR A 40 10.97 -12.15 -3.73
CA THR A 40 10.81 -11.69 -5.11
C THR A 40 11.98 -12.12 -6.01
N LYS A 41 13.23 -11.98 -5.54
CA LYS A 41 14.42 -12.20 -6.38
C LYS A 41 14.95 -13.62 -6.37
N ARG A 42 14.82 -14.37 -5.25
CA ARG A 42 15.41 -15.70 -5.12
C ARG A 42 14.39 -16.82 -5.21
N VAL A 43 13.21 -16.67 -4.61
CA VAL A 43 12.17 -17.70 -4.58
C VAL A 43 11.31 -17.63 -5.84
N CYS A 44 10.63 -16.51 -6.06
CA CYS A 44 9.69 -16.33 -7.18
C CYS A 44 10.35 -15.88 -8.47
N LYS A 45 11.56 -15.30 -8.39
CA LYS A 45 12.37 -14.84 -9.54
C LYS A 45 11.59 -13.89 -10.47
N PHE A 46 10.88 -12.93 -9.89
CA PHE A 46 10.20 -11.89 -10.64
C PHE A 46 11.19 -11.06 -11.45
N LYS A 47 10.70 -10.48 -12.55
CA LYS A 47 11.47 -9.56 -13.39
C LYS A 47 11.97 -8.37 -12.57
N VAL A 48 13.11 -7.84 -12.99
CA VAL A 48 13.74 -6.69 -12.36
C VAL A 48 13.94 -5.56 -13.38
N PRO A 49 13.83 -4.30 -13.00
CA PRO A 49 13.54 -3.80 -11.65
C PRO A 49 12.09 -3.98 -11.21
N PHE A 50 11.12 -4.15 -12.13
CA PHE A 50 9.70 -4.25 -11.89
C PHE A 50 9.08 -5.44 -12.61
N ASP A 51 8.02 -6.01 -12.01
CA ASP A 51 7.27 -7.15 -12.54
C ASP A 51 5.77 -6.90 -12.37
N GLU A 52 5.02 -6.99 -13.46
CA GLU A 52 3.56 -6.77 -13.44
C GLU A 52 2.83 -7.80 -12.57
N LYS A 53 3.30 -9.04 -12.57
CA LYS A 53 2.70 -10.09 -11.75
C LYS A 53 2.87 -9.80 -10.25
N PHE A 54 4.03 -9.26 -9.86
CA PHE A 54 4.25 -8.84 -8.47
C PHE A 54 3.36 -7.63 -8.12
N ARG A 55 3.28 -6.63 -9.02
CA ARG A 55 2.34 -5.50 -8.88
C ARG A 55 0.90 -6.00 -8.66
N ASP A 56 0.43 -6.92 -9.49
CA ASP A 56 -0.94 -7.42 -9.43
C ASP A 56 -1.20 -8.17 -8.11
N LEU A 57 -0.24 -8.97 -7.62
CA LEU A 57 -0.30 -9.60 -6.29
C LEU A 57 -0.42 -8.57 -5.16
N MET A 58 0.32 -7.48 -5.24
CA MET A 58 0.24 -6.39 -4.26
C MET A 58 -1.09 -5.65 -4.33
N THR A 59 -1.57 -5.30 -5.52
CA THR A 59 -2.88 -4.63 -5.67
C THR A 59 -4.03 -5.51 -5.23
N ASP A 60 -4.00 -6.82 -5.49
CA ASP A 60 -5.02 -7.76 -5.01
C ASP A 60 -4.97 -7.92 -3.48
N THR A 61 -3.78 -7.85 -2.88
CA THR A 61 -3.65 -7.80 -1.42
C THR A 61 -4.30 -6.53 -0.85
N VAL A 62 -4.09 -5.36 -1.47
CA VAL A 62 -4.75 -4.11 -1.05
C VAL A 62 -6.27 -4.22 -1.17
N LYS A 63 -6.79 -4.78 -2.28
CA LYS A 63 -8.24 -5.01 -2.44
C LYS A 63 -8.80 -5.87 -1.31
N SER A 64 -8.11 -6.97 -0.96
CA SER A 64 -8.50 -7.83 0.15
C SER A 64 -8.56 -7.06 1.48
N LEU A 65 -7.57 -6.19 1.74
CA LEU A 65 -7.55 -5.35 2.94
C LEU A 65 -8.68 -4.31 2.95
N MET A 66 -9.06 -3.76 1.81
CA MET A 66 -10.18 -2.80 1.71
C MET A 66 -11.54 -3.46 1.93
N GLU A 67 -11.63 -4.78 1.83
CA GLU A 67 -12.82 -5.60 2.11
C GLU A 67 -12.79 -6.25 3.50
N SER A 68 -11.80 -5.96 4.34
CA SER A 68 -11.56 -6.57 5.65
C SER A 68 -12.51 -6.12 6.78
N GLY A 69 -13.46 -5.25 6.47
CA GLY A 69 -14.42 -4.72 7.43
C GLY A 69 -13.99 -3.44 8.16
N PHE A 70 -12.78 -2.95 7.91
CA PHE A 70 -12.40 -1.58 8.27
C PHE A 70 -12.92 -0.57 7.25
N LYS A 71 -13.20 0.65 7.67
CA LYS A 71 -13.62 1.75 6.79
C LYS A 71 -12.40 2.34 6.05
N ILE A 72 -11.80 1.57 5.14
CA ILE A 72 -10.66 2.01 4.34
C ILE A 72 -11.20 2.68 3.07
N VAL A 73 -10.84 3.93 2.84
CA VAL A 73 -11.31 4.74 1.71
C VAL A 73 -10.34 4.78 0.54
N TYR A 74 -9.05 4.62 0.82
CA TYR A 74 -8.00 4.63 -0.20
C TYR A 74 -6.85 3.71 0.19
N GLY A 75 -6.38 2.91 -0.75
CA GLY A 75 -5.18 2.10 -0.66
C GLY A 75 -4.13 2.59 -1.65
N TYR A 76 -2.90 2.64 -1.22
CA TYR A 76 -1.72 2.93 -2.05
C TYR A 76 -0.71 1.82 -1.90
N THR A 77 -0.12 1.37 -3.01
CA THR A 77 0.97 0.38 -2.95
C THR A 77 2.10 0.74 -3.90
N GLU A 78 3.30 0.56 -3.42
CA GLU A 78 4.55 0.66 -4.19
C GLU A 78 5.53 -0.40 -3.70
N SER A 79 6.20 -1.12 -4.63
CA SER A 79 7.07 -2.24 -4.27
C SER A 79 6.35 -3.22 -3.33
N ASP A 80 6.90 -3.50 -2.15
CA ASP A 80 6.35 -4.34 -1.10
C ASP A 80 5.71 -3.55 0.06
N GLU A 81 5.45 -2.26 -0.17
CA GLU A 81 4.78 -1.37 0.79
C GLU A 81 3.32 -1.12 0.41
N ILE A 82 2.46 -1.09 1.43
CA ILE A 82 1.06 -0.71 1.34
C ILE A 82 0.80 0.42 2.32
N SER A 83 0.06 1.45 1.90
CA SER A 83 -0.46 2.51 2.78
C SER A 83 -1.97 2.60 2.63
N LEU A 84 -2.72 2.47 3.74
CA LEU A 84 -4.18 2.48 3.78
C LEU A 84 -4.66 3.74 4.49
N LEU A 85 -5.55 4.50 3.85
CA LEU A 85 -6.22 5.65 4.44
C LEU A 85 -7.59 5.21 4.97
N PHE A 86 -7.83 5.46 6.23
CA PHE A 86 -9.11 5.16 6.88
C PHE A 86 -10.05 6.37 6.83
N HIS A 87 -11.33 6.08 6.72
CA HIS A 87 -12.35 7.12 6.88
C HIS A 87 -12.30 7.72 8.29
N PRO A 88 -12.56 9.02 8.47
CA PRO A 88 -12.53 9.67 9.79
C PRO A 88 -13.45 9.04 10.84
N SER A 89 -14.57 8.41 10.41
CA SER A 89 -15.50 7.71 11.29
C SER A 89 -15.09 6.28 11.64
N GLU A 90 -13.86 5.86 11.38
CA GLU A 90 -13.38 4.54 11.75
C GLU A 90 -13.32 4.39 13.27
N ASP A 91 -13.97 3.36 13.79
CA ASP A 91 -14.11 3.07 15.22
C ASP A 91 -13.94 1.60 15.60
N THR A 92 -13.66 0.75 14.61
CA THR A 92 -13.43 -0.69 14.80
C THR A 92 -12.41 -0.96 15.89
N PHE A 93 -12.71 -1.90 16.78
CA PHE A 93 -11.93 -2.24 17.97
C PHE A 93 -11.67 -1.05 18.89
N SER A 94 -12.54 -0.05 18.93
CA SER A 94 -12.34 1.21 19.67
C SER A 94 -11.00 1.87 19.33
N ARG A 95 -10.57 1.76 18.07
CA ARG A 95 -9.31 2.32 17.54
C ARG A 95 -8.05 1.80 18.27
N LYS A 96 -8.07 0.56 18.78
CA LYS A 96 -6.97 -0.07 19.50
C LYS A 96 -5.81 -0.42 18.55
N VAL A 97 -4.64 0.19 18.76
CA VAL A 97 -3.46 0.10 17.86
C VAL A 97 -3.04 -1.34 17.58
N ARG A 98 -2.92 -2.18 18.64
CA ARG A 98 -2.48 -3.56 18.44
C ARG A 98 -3.47 -4.38 17.60
N LYS A 99 -4.79 -4.14 17.75
CA LYS A 99 -5.82 -4.84 17.00
C LYS A 99 -5.77 -4.46 15.52
N ILE A 100 -5.68 -3.18 15.21
CA ILE A 100 -5.55 -2.69 13.83
C ILE A 100 -4.29 -3.28 13.20
N ASN A 101 -3.12 -3.14 13.84
CA ASN A 101 -1.86 -3.63 13.29
C ASN A 101 -1.85 -5.14 13.06
N THR A 102 -2.28 -5.93 14.06
CA THR A 102 -2.19 -7.40 13.95
C THR A 102 -3.21 -7.96 12.97
N THR A 103 -4.42 -7.40 12.91
CA THR A 103 -5.45 -7.85 11.96
C THR A 103 -5.00 -7.58 10.54
N LEU A 104 -4.61 -6.35 10.21
CA LEU A 104 -4.21 -5.99 8.85
C LEU A 104 -2.92 -6.71 8.41
N ALA A 105 -1.92 -6.84 9.30
CA ALA A 105 -0.70 -7.61 8.98
C ALA A 105 -1.02 -9.09 8.75
N GLY A 106 -1.92 -9.68 9.54
CA GLY A 106 -2.39 -11.05 9.39
C GLY A 106 -3.11 -11.27 8.07
N GLU A 107 -4.08 -10.42 7.75
CA GLU A 107 -4.86 -10.49 6.51
C GLU A 107 -4.01 -10.27 5.26
N ALA A 108 -3.14 -9.26 5.25
CA ALA A 108 -2.20 -9.04 4.14
C ALA A 108 -1.30 -10.25 3.93
N SER A 109 -0.76 -10.82 5.02
CA SER A 109 0.09 -11.99 4.95
C SER A 109 -0.65 -13.22 4.41
N ALA A 110 -1.89 -13.43 4.84
CA ALA A 110 -2.73 -14.53 4.37
C ALA A 110 -3.10 -14.36 2.89
N ALA A 111 -3.65 -13.20 2.51
CA ALA A 111 -4.07 -12.92 1.13
C ALA A 111 -2.90 -13.06 0.14
N PHE A 112 -1.77 -12.41 0.42
CA PHE A 112 -0.61 -12.49 -0.45
C PHE A 112 -0.04 -13.92 -0.52
N SER A 113 0.06 -14.63 0.61
CA SER A 113 0.58 -16.01 0.65
C SER A 113 -0.28 -16.98 -0.15
N LEU A 114 -1.61 -16.86 -0.07
CA LEU A 114 -2.54 -17.68 -0.85
C LEU A 114 -2.38 -17.44 -2.36
N ASN A 115 -2.28 -16.18 -2.76
CA ASN A 115 -2.17 -15.80 -4.16
C ASN A 115 -0.83 -16.21 -4.79
N ILE A 116 0.26 -16.16 -4.02
CA ILE A 116 1.60 -16.52 -4.53
C ILE A 116 1.96 -18.00 -4.32
N GLY A 117 1.23 -18.72 -3.45
CA GLY A 117 1.54 -20.10 -3.08
C GLY A 117 2.81 -20.27 -2.25
N GLN A 118 3.26 -19.22 -1.56
CA GLN A 118 4.46 -19.18 -0.72
C GLN A 118 4.18 -18.38 0.55
N ILE A 119 4.83 -18.72 1.65
CA ILE A 119 4.71 -17.93 2.88
C ILE A 119 5.33 -16.56 2.68
N ALA A 120 4.52 -15.54 2.86
CA ALA A 120 4.91 -14.14 2.89
C ALA A 120 4.33 -13.48 4.15
N THR A 121 5.07 -12.58 4.75
CA THR A 121 4.65 -11.90 5.97
C THR A 121 4.80 -10.40 5.83
N PHE A 122 3.83 -9.67 6.37
CA PHE A 122 3.86 -8.23 6.48
C PHE A 122 3.97 -7.82 7.94
N ASP A 123 4.69 -6.74 8.20
CA ASP A 123 4.51 -5.97 9.42
C ASP A 123 3.57 -4.79 9.17
N SER A 124 3.03 -4.21 10.25
CA SER A 124 2.09 -3.11 10.16
C SER A 124 2.36 -2.07 11.24
N ARG A 125 2.13 -0.81 10.88
CA ARG A 125 2.21 0.32 11.81
C ARG A 125 1.11 1.34 11.56
N VAL A 126 0.42 1.70 12.63
CA VAL A 126 -0.52 2.81 12.62
C VAL A 126 0.23 4.14 12.65
N VAL A 127 -0.22 5.07 11.85
CA VAL A 127 0.29 6.45 11.76
C VAL A 127 -0.87 7.41 12.05
N PRO A 128 -1.03 7.89 13.28
CA PRO A 128 -2.05 8.90 13.61
C PRO A 128 -1.59 10.27 13.12
N LEU A 129 -2.42 10.91 12.28
CA LEU A 129 -2.11 12.20 11.69
C LEU A 129 -3.05 13.29 12.23
N PRO A 130 -2.54 14.49 12.52
CA PRO A 130 -3.31 15.51 13.23
C PRO A 130 -4.39 16.19 12.38
N ASP A 131 -4.22 16.24 11.06
CA ASP A 131 -5.09 16.99 10.15
C ASP A 131 -5.03 16.46 8.71
N LYS A 132 -5.99 16.87 7.86
CA LYS A 132 -6.07 16.52 6.43
C LYS A 132 -4.79 16.89 5.67
N LYS A 133 -4.18 18.03 5.97
CA LYS A 133 -2.95 18.47 5.31
C LYS A 133 -1.83 17.43 5.52
N ARG A 134 -1.69 16.90 6.74
CA ARG A 134 -0.70 15.88 7.05
C ARG A 134 -1.02 14.53 6.39
N VAL A 135 -2.29 14.22 6.18
CA VAL A 135 -2.68 13.06 5.37
C VAL A 135 -2.14 13.20 3.94
N GLY A 136 -2.44 14.30 3.27
CA GLY A 136 -1.91 14.56 1.92
C GLY A 136 -0.38 14.59 1.87
N ASP A 137 0.27 15.23 2.87
CA ASP A 137 1.75 15.27 2.97
C ASP A 137 2.34 13.85 3.14
N TYR A 138 1.68 12.97 3.90
CA TYR A 138 2.12 11.60 4.11
C TYR A 138 2.12 10.78 2.81
N PHE A 139 1.02 10.77 2.07
CA PHE A 139 0.93 10.03 0.81
C PHE A 139 1.88 10.59 -0.25
N ARG A 140 2.00 11.91 -0.37
CA ARG A 140 3.00 12.52 -1.23
C ARG A 140 4.42 12.08 -0.85
N TRP A 141 4.75 12.05 0.44
CA TRP A 141 6.06 11.59 0.90
C TRP A 141 6.33 10.14 0.49
N ARG A 142 5.33 9.25 0.57
CA ARG A 142 5.47 7.85 0.12
C ARG A 142 5.67 7.78 -1.39
N GLN A 143 4.93 8.58 -2.16
CA GLN A 143 5.07 8.64 -3.61
C GLN A 143 6.44 9.19 -4.04
N GLU A 144 6.97 10.21 -3.37
CA GLU A 144 8.32 10.71 -3.63
C GLU A 144 9.40 9.67 -3.30
N ASP A 145 9.16 8.82 -2.31
CA ASP A 145 10.05 7.70 -1.98
C ASP A 145 9.99 6.61 -3.06
N SER A 146 8.80 6.28 -3.55
CA SER A 146 8.59 5.40 -4.71
C SER A 146 9.42 5.86 -5.92
N LEU A 147 9.29 7.13 -6.30
CA LEU A 147 10.05 7.70 -7.43
C LEU A 147 11.57 7.57 -7.25
N ARG A 148 12.08 7.87 -6.05
CA ARG A 148 13.51 7.74 -5.76
C ARG A 148 13.98 6.29 -5.83
N ASN A 149 13.19 5.37 -5.28
CA ASN A 149 13.47 3.94 -5.28
C ASN A 149 13.40 3.36 -6.69
N ALA A 150 12.44 3.78 -7.51
CA ALA A 150 12.33 3.40 -8.90
C ALA A 150 13.58 3.79 -9.70
N LEU A 151 13.98 5.06 -9.62
CA LEU A 151 15.18 5.55 -10.31
C LEU A 151 16.44 4.81 -9.86
N GLN A 152 16.58 4.57 -8.57
CA GLN A 152 17.69 3.79 -8.02
C GLN A 152 17.66 2.33 -8.52
N GLY A 153 16.49 1.71 -8.56
CA GLY A 153 16.29 0.34 -9.03
C GLY A 153 16.65 0.19 -10.50
N TYR A 154 16.19 1.09 -11.35
CA TYR A 154 16.55 1.09 -12.77
C TYR A 154 18.05 1.18 -12.98
N CYS A 155 18.70 2.16 -12.36
CA CYS A 155 20.16 2.30 -12.48
C CYS A 155 20.90 1.07 -11.96
N TYR A 156 20.48 0.53 -10.81
CA TYR A 156 21.13 -0.63 -10.22
C TYR A 156 21.05 -1.85 -11.14
N TRP A 157 19.87 -2.16 -11.68
CA TRP A 157 19.69 -3.32 -12.52
C TRP A 157 20.32 -3.15 -13.90
N THR A 158 20.31 -1.97 -14.49
CA THR A 158 21.07 -1.66 -15.71
C THR A 158 22.56 -1.94 -15.54
N LEU A 159 23.16 -1.50 -14.42
CA LEU A 159 24.56 -1.80 -14.12
C LEU A 159 24.80 -3.30 -13.88
N ARG A 160 23.83 -4.01 -13.29
CA ARG A 160 23.93 -5.47 -13.09
C ARG A 160 23.88 -6.22 -14.41
N ASP A 161 23.04 -5.80 -15.35
CA ASP A 161 22.93 -6.38 -16.70
C ASP A 161 24.20 -6.15 -17.52
N GLU A 162 24.96 -5.08 -17.23
CA GLU A 162 26.30 -4.84 -17.78
C GLU A 162 27.41 -5.70 -17.12
N GLY A 163 27.05 -6.62 -16.25
CA GLY A 163 27.99 -7.51 -15.58
C GLY A 163 28.65 -6.93 -14.32
N LYS A 164 28.25 -5.75 -13.84
CA LYS A 164 28.76 -5.24 -12.56
C LYS A 164 28.28 -6.10 -11.41
N THR A 165 29.13 -6.37 -10.43
CA THR A 165 28.72 -7.04 -9.19
C THR A 165 27.77 -6.15 -8.38
N ALA A 166 27.02 -6.73 -7.44
CA ALA A 166 26.15 -5.96 -6.54
C ALA A 166 26.88 -4.84 -5.79
N SER A 167 28.10 -5.14 -5.32
CA SER A 167 28.95 -4.17 -4.63
C SER A 167 29.42 -3.04 -5.56
N GLN A 168 29.80 -3.36 -6.80
CA GLN A 168 30.22 -2.37 -7.79
C GLN A 168 29.06 -1.44 -8.18
N ALA A 169 27.88 -1.99 -8.49
CA ALA A 169 26.70 -1.20 -8.83
C ALA A 169 26.30 -0.26 -7.68
N SER A 170 26.23 -0.79 -6.46
CA SER A 170 25.94 0.03 -5.28
C SER A 170 26.95 1.14 -5.04
N ARG A 171 28.25 0.86 -5.23
CA ARG A 171 29.33 1.86 -5.07
C ARG A 171 29.23 2.96 -6.12
N ILE A 172 28.94 2.63 -7.39
CA ILE A 172 28.77 3.60 -8.47
C ILE A 172 27.60 4.56 -8.15
N LEU A 173 26.51 4.05 -7.61
CA LEU A 173 25.29 4.83 -7.34
C LEU A 173 25.30 5.54 -5.97
N ASN A 174 26.27 5.22 -5.10
CA ASN A 174 26.34 5.77 -3.76
C ASN A 174 26.47 7.30 -3.79
N ARG A 175 25.57 8.00 -3.10
CA ARG A 175 25.48 9.47 -2.99
C ARG A 175 25.34 10.20 -4.33
N LYS A 176 24.91 9.51 -5.39
CA LYS A 176 24.66 10.13 -6.70
C LYS A 176 23.27 10.78 -6.74
N GLY A 177 23.22 12.01 -7.26
CA GLY A 177 21.97 12.77 -7.41
C GLY A 177 21.12 12.27 -8.59
N VAL A 178 19.89 12.83 -8.67
CA VAL A 178 18.89 12.48 -9.70
C VAL A 178 19.45 12.68 -11.11
N LYS A 179 20.10 13.82 -11.38
CA LYS A 179 20.68 14.12 -12.71
C LYS A 179 21.64 13.02 -13.17
N PHE A 180 22.63 12.66 -12.35
CA PHE A 180 23.58 11.59 -12.68
C PHE A 180 22.88 10.28 -13.03
N LYS A 181 21.85 9.90 -12.27
CA LYS A 181 21.12 8.66 -12.47
C LYS A 181 20.31 8.66 -13.77
N LYS A 182 19.66 9.79 -14.09
CA LYS A 182 18.96 9.95 -15.37
C LYS A 182 19.92 9.95 -16.56
N ASP A 183 21.04 10.64 -16.46
CA ASP A 183 22.09 10.66 -17.50
C ASP A 183 22.63 9.24 -17.75
N LEU A 184 22.90 8.47 -16.67
CA LEU A 184 23.33 7.07 -16.77
C LEU A 184 22.32 6.19 -17.51
N LEU A 185 21.02 6.35 -17.24
CA LEU A 185 19.97 5.60 -17.93
C LEU A 185 19.84 6.03 -19.40
N ALA A 186 19.92 7.33 -19.67
CA ALA A 186 19.85 7.89 -21.02
C ALA A 186 21.00 7.38 -21.92
N GLU A 187 22.23 7.26 -21.38
CA GLU A 187 23.37 6.65 -22.07
C GLU A 187 23.11 5.20 -22.48
N LYS A 188 22.15 4.52 -21.83
CA LYS A 188 21.73 3.15 -22.12
C LYS A 188 20.41 3.07 -22.91
N GLY A 189 19.94 4.19 -23.42
CA GLY A 189 18.72 4.27 -24.20
C GLY A 189 17.43 4.16 -23.37
N ILE A 190 17.51 4.34 -22.04
CA ILE A 190 16.36 4.31 -21.13
C ILE A 190 15.99 5.74 -20.77
N ASP A 191 14.85 6.21 -21.29
CA ASP A 191 14.23 7.44 -20.82
C ASP A 191 13.38 7.15 -19.58
N PHE A 192 13.90 7.52 -18.41
CA PHE A 192 13.21 7.27 -17.14
C PHE A 192 11.86 8.02 -17.02
N ASP A 193 11.71 9.14 -17.71
CA ASP A 193 10.46 9.91 -17.65
C ASP A 193 9.35 9.26 -18.48
N SER A 194 9.69 8.38 -19.43
CA SER A 194 8.76 7.57 -20.22
C SER A 194 8.42 6.19 -19.61
N VAL A 195 9.03 5.84 -18.47
CA VAL A 195 8.71 4.60 -17.75
C VAL A 195 7.28 4.65 -17.23
N PRO A 196 6.51 3.53 -17.24
CA PRO A 196 5.13 3.50 -16.77
C PRO A 196 4.93 4.11 -15.39
N ASN A 197 3.84 4.87 -15.21
CA ASN A 197 3.57 5.61 -13.98
C ASN A 197 3.55 4.71 -12.74
N TRP A 198 2.94 3.54 -12.82
CA TRP A 198 2.88 2.61 -11.70
C TRP A 198 4.26 2.18 -11.16
N GLN A 199 5.28 2.18 -12.01
CA GLN A 199 6.65 1.85 -11.60
C GLN A 199 7.34 3.02 -10.91
N ARG A 200 6.95 4.25 -11.25
CA ARG A 200 7.52 5.49 -10.70
C ARG A 200 6.79 5.97 -9.47
N TYR A 201 5.46 5.88 -9.50
CA TYR A 201 4.59 6.56 -8.54
C TYR A 201 3.72 5.60 -7.73
N GLY A 202 3.78 4.29 -8.01
CA GLY A 202 2.92 3.30 -7.36
C GLY A 202 1.51 3.25 -7.97
N CYS A 203 0.60 2.57 -7.27
CA CYS A 203 -0.79 2.37 -7.67
C CYS A 203 -1.73 2.83 -6.58
N GLY A 204 -2.84 3.47 -6.97
CA GLY A 204 -3.97 3.80 -6.11
C GLY A 204 -5.07 2.75 -6.22
N ILE A 205 -5.75 2.43 -5.12
CA ILE A 205 -6.88 1.51 -5.09
C ILE A 205 -8.00 2.17 -4.29
N TYR A 206 -9.20 2.22 -4.86
CA TYR A 206 -10.36 2.85 -4.24
C TYR A 206 -11.66 2.31 -4.80
N PHE A 207 -12.77 2.57 -4.11
CA PHE A 207 -14.10 2.22 -4.58
C PHE A 207 -14.58 3.23 -5.61
N LYS A 208 -15.04 2.73 -6.76
CA LYS A 208 -15.66 3.52 -7.83
C LYS A 208 -17.08 3.06 -8.05
N GLU A 209 -18.02 4.00 -8.19
CA GLU A 209 -19.36 3.67 -8.63
C GLU A 209 -19.35 3.34 -10.12
N ILE A 210 -19.90 2.20 -10.47
CA ILE A 210 -20.12 1.76 -11.83
C ILE A 210 -21.59 1.44 -12.06
N GLU A 211 -22.09 1.76 -13.25
CA GLU A 211 -23.42 1.36 -13.66
C GLU A 211 -23.36 -0.01 -14.34
N ARG A 212 -24.17 -0.94 -13.83
CA ARG A 212 -24.34 -2.25 -14.47
C ARG A 212 -25.78 -2.48 -14.87
N GLU A 213 -25.97 -2.94 -16.10
CA GLU A 213 -27.27 -3.47 -16.52
C GLU A 213 -27.59 -4.73 -15.70
N GLY A 214 -28.74 -4.73 -15.09
CA GLY A 214 -29.32 -5.85 -14.37
C GLY A 214 -30.72 -6.16 -14.89
N PHE A 215 -31.32 -7.23 -14.38
CA PHE A 215 -32.70 -7.58 -14.68
C PHE A 215 -33.47 -7.68 -13.37
N ASN A 216 -34.59 -6.95 -13.29
CA ASN A 216 -35.52 -7.05 -12.15
C ASN A 216 -36.57 -8.15 -12.45
N PRO A 217 -36.48 -9.33 -11.82
CA PRO A 217 -37.38 -10.44 -12.11
C PRO A 217 -38.82 -10.18 -11.64
N ILE A 218 -39.02 -9.28 -10.68
CA ILE A 218 -40.35 -8.95 -10.17
C ILE A 218 -41.12 -8.06 -11.16
N LYS A 219 -40.43 -7.08 -11.72
CA LYS A 219 -41.00 -6.14 -12.69
C LYS A 219 -40.83 -6.56 -14.15
N ASN A 220 -40.05 -7.64 -14.38
CA ASN A 220 -39.73 -8.17 -15.71
C ASN A 220 -39.12 -7.10 -16.65
N GLU A 221 -38.25 -6.23 -16.09
CA GLU A 221 -37.63 -5.13 -16.83
C GLU A 221 -36.12 -5.08 -16.61
N LYS A 222 -35.39 -4.53 -17.61
CA LYS A 222 -33.99 -4.18 -17.46
C LYS A 222 -33.87 -2.97 -16.52
N VAL A 223 -32.94 -3.04 -15.61
CA VAL A 223 -32.64 -1.97 -14.65
C VAL A 223 -31.14 -1.63 -14.71
N ILE A 224 -30.82 -0.36 -14.56
CA ILE A 224 -29.45 0.07 -14.34
C ILE A 224 -29.24 0.14 -12.82
N ALA A 225 -28.32 -0.68 -12.31
CA ALA A 225 -27.96 -0.69 -10.90
C ALA A 225 -26.59 -0.05 -10.74
N LYS A 226 -26.47 0.95 -9.88
CA LYS A 226 -25.18 1.46 -9.43
C LYS A 226 -24.57 0.46 -8.47
N ARG A 227 -23.33 0.08 -8.73
CA ARG A 227 -22.54 -0.78 -7.86
C ARG A 227 -21.23 -0.12 -7.53
N ARG A 228 -20.75 -0.39 -6.34
CA ARG A 228 -19.45 0.08 -5.88
C ARG A 228 -18.45 -1.06 -6.03
N GLU A 229 -17.43 -0.86 -6.87
CA GLU A 229 -16.40 -1.86 -7.15
C GLU A 229 -15.01 -1.27 -6.93
N LEU A 230 -14.07 -2.11 -6.49
CA LEU A 230 -12.67 -1.71 -6.31
C LEU A 230 -12.00 -1.49 -7.66
N PHE A 231 -11.47 -0.31 -7.85
CA PHE A 231 -10.72 0.12 -9.03
C PHE A 231 -9.24 0.27 -8.67
N VAL A 232 -8.36 -0.19 -9.58
CA VAL A 232 -6.91 0.02 -9.48
C VAL A 232 -6.53 1.11 -10.46
N ASP A 233 -5.97 2.19 -9.94
CA ASP A 233 -5.48 3.32 -10.72
C ASP A 233 -3.96 3.24 -10.87
N TYR A 234 -3.50 3.00 -12.09
CA TYR A 234 -2.09 2.96 -12.46
C TYR A 234 -1.54 4.32 -12.91
N GLU A 235 -2.42 5.33 -13.05
CA GLU A 235 -2.11 6.66 -13.58
C GLU A 235 -2.42 7.76 -12.55
N ILE A 236 -2.19 7.46 -11.26
CA ILE A 236 -2.39 8.43 -10.18
C ILE A 236 -1.58 9.71 -10.43
N PRO A 237 -2.11 10.90 -10.09
CA PRO A 237 -1.38 12.16 -10.24
C PRO A 237 -0.10 12.18 -9.41
N TYR A 238 0.76 13.17 -9.64
CA TYR A 238 2.06 13.27 -8.98
C TYR A 238 2.22 14.59 -8.21
N GLY A 239 2.97 14.53 -7.13
CA GLY A 239 3.41 15.71 -6.38
C GLY A 239 2.30 16.42 -5.62
N VAL A 240 2.07 17.70 -5.89
CA VAL A 240 1.05 18.49 -5.15
C VAL A 240 -0.36 18.03 -5.53
N GLU A 241 -0.61 17.73 -6.79
CA GLU A 241 -1.91 17.24 -7.27
C GLU A 241 -2.30 15.91 -6.61
N TYR A 242 -1.33 15.06 -6.30
CA TYR A 242 -1.58 13.80 -5.60
C TYR A 242 -2.08 14.01 -4.17
N LYS A 243 -1.66 15.09 -3.50
CA LYS A 243 -2.18 15.42 -2.15
C LYS A 243 -3.69 15.68 -2.20
N ASP A 244 -4.11 16.53 -3.14
CA ASP A 244 -5.51 16.91 -3.29
C ASP A 244 -6.35 15.71 -3.72
N TYR A 245 -5.85 14.92 -4.66
CA TYR A 245 -6.45 13.66 -5.10
C TYR A 245 -6.72 12.69 -3.94
N VAL A 246 -5.75 12.47 -3.04
CA VAL A 246 -5.94 11.57 -1.90
C VAL A 246 -6.96 12.12 -0.90
N LEU A 247 -7.02 13.44 -0.72
CA LEU A 247 -7.94 14.07 0.23
C LEU A 247 -9.41 13.97 -0.21
N GLU A 248 -9.69 13.83 -1.50
CA GLU A 248 -11.04 13.62 -2.00
C GLU A 248 -11.68 12.35 -1.42
N PHE A 249 -10.90 11.29 -1.18
CA PHE A 249 -11.41 10.04 -0.63
C PHE A 249 -11.88 10.14 0.83
N LEU A 250 -11.49 11.16 1.57
CA LEU A 250 -11.99 11.41 2.93
C LEU A 250 -13.44 11.90 2.97
N GLU A 251 -13.97 12.34 1.83
CA GLU A 251 -15.34 12.85 1.70
C GLU A 251 -16.32 11.77 1.16
N TYR A 252 -15.83 10.55 0.86
CA TYR A 252 -16.68 9.47 0.38
C TYR A 252 -17.47 8.85 1.55
N ASP A 253 -18.76 8.60 1.31
CA ASP A 253 -19.58 7.79 2.23
C ASP A 253 -19.10 6.32 2.20
N VAL A 254 -18.92 5.73 3.39
CA VAL A 254 -18.40 4.36 3.58
C VAL A 254 -19.48 3.42 4.08
#